data_4c8319fdbddba0fd0d750170cbd1aead
#
_entry.id   4c8319fdbddba0fd0d750170cbd1aead
#
_cell.length_a   1.000
_cell.length_b   1.000
_cell.length_c   1.000
_cell.angle_alpha   90.00
_cell.angle_beta   90.00
_cell.angle_gamma   90.00
#
_symmetry.space_group_name_H-M   'P 1'
#
loop_
_entity.id
_entity.type
_entity.pdbx_description
1 polymer ?
#
loop_
_entity_poly.entity_id
_entity_poly.type
_entity_poly.pdbx_seq_one_letter_code
_entity_poly.pdbx_strand_id
1 'polypeptide(L)'
;MRNLETIKQASLITAIKTPYLTNGDIDLACYDDLVEQQIAAGVDGIIVGGTTGEGQLMNWEEHLMLIAHSVSKFSDRLLIVGNTGSNNTREAIKATEYGFATGMDAALQINPYYGRTSLAGVKEHFNRLLDIGPAFIYNVAGRTGQDLTPDIIEPLAKHENFIGVKECGGNERIAHYEQQGIACWSGNDDEAHDARHIHNAHGVISVTSNIIPGLFRQLMDEQNDTLNAKLQPLMGWLFCEPNPIAINTALMMTGAVNPVFRLPYVPLTSAQQEIGLGYINELDVADIVGEKAQLLDEKDVILR
;
A
#
# COMPACT_ATOMS: atom_id res chain seq x y z
N MET A 1 14.13 -11.33 -9.68
CA MET A 1 12.69 -11.20 -10.03
C MET A 1 12.01 -12.53 -9.76
N ARG A 2 10.95 -12.54 -8.95
CA ARG A 2 10.15 -13.73 -8.64
C ARG A 2 9.23 -14.10 -9.81
N ASN A 3 8.84 -15.37 -9.93
CA ASN A 3 7.85 -15.78 -10.93
C ASN A 3 6.42 -15.41 -10.49
N LEU A 4 5.48 -15.36 -11.43
CA LEU A 4 4.08 -14.95 -11.18
C LEU A 4 3.38 -15.80 -10.11
N GLU A 5 3.61 -17.09 -10.09
CA GLU A 5 2.99 -17.99 -9.11
C GLU A 5 3.46 -17.67 -7.68
N THR A 6 4.75 -17.36 -7.51
CA THR A 6 5.28 -16.93 -6.20
C THR A 6 4.68 -15.59 -5.78
N ILE A 7 4.52 -14.64 -6.72
CA ILE A 7 3.91 -13.34 -6.44
C ILE A 7 2.45 -13.51 -5.99
N LYS A 8 1.70 -14.38 -6.64
CA LYS A 8 0.29 -14.66 -6.31
C LYS A 8 0.09 -15.33 -4.95
N GLN A 9 1.12 -15.92 -4.37
CA GLN A 9 1.06 -16.50 -3.02
C GLN A 9 1.16 -15.45 -1.90
N ALA A 10 1.60 -14.22 -2.23
CA ALA A 10 1.71 -13.15 -1.25
C ALA A 10 0.32 -12.72 -0.77
N SER A 11 -0.01 -13.01 0.48
CA SER A 11 -1.31 -12.68 1.07
C SER A 11 -1.31 -11.39 1.88
N LEU A 12 -0.15 -10.96 2.37
CA LEU A 12 0.02 -9.68 3.06
C LEU A 12 1.13 -8.86 2.39
N ILE A 13 0.73 -7.78 1.73
CA ILE A 13 1.66 -6.81 1.13
C ILE A 13 1.43 -5.46 1.81
N THR A 14 2.46 -4.88 2.41
CA THR A 14 2.36 -3.58 3.08
C THR A 14 2.58 -2.44 2.08
N ALA A 15 1.64 -1.52 1.98
CA ALA A 15 1.88 -0.23 1.34
C ALA A 15 2.77 0.61 2.27
N ILE A 16 4.10 0.42 2.16
CA ILE A 16 5.06 0.91 3.15
C ILE A 16 5.13 2.44 3.21
N LYS A 17 5.20 2.99 4.44
CA LYS A 17 5.45 4.41 4.71
C LYS A 17 6.85 4.82 4.24
N THR A 18 6.97 6.03 3.70
CA THR A 18 8.26 6.68 3.43
C THR A 18 8.53 7.74 4.52
N PRO A 19 9.47 7.51 5.44
CA PRO A 19 9.84 8.48 6.47
C PRO A 19 10.74 9.58 5.92
N TYR A 20 10.76 10.72 6.63
CA TYR A 20 11.51 11.90 6.23
C TYR A 20 12.44 12.41 7.34
N LEU A 21 13.57 12.95 6.92
CA LEU A 21 14.49 13.76 7.75
C LEU A 21 13.88 15.14 8.02
N THR A 22 14.39 15.85 9.00
CA THR A 22 13.91 17.19 9.38
C THR A 22 14.03 18.24 8.28
N ASN A 23 14.89 18.01 7.26
CA ASN A 23 15.00 18.86 6.08
C ASN A 23 13.98 18.50 4.97
N GLY A 24 13.24 17.41 5.15
CA GLY A 24 12.24 16.90 4.20
C GLY A 24 12.76 15.86 3.21
N ASP A 25 14.04 15.53 3.21
CA ASP A 25 14.58 14.42 2.40
C ASP A 25 14.12 13.06 2.93
N ILE A 26 14.18 12.02 2.11
CA ILE A 26 13.83 10.66 2.52
C ILE A 26 14.85 10.17 3.57
N ASP A 27 14.35 9.68 4.71
CA ASP A 27 15.15 9.04 5.74
C ASP A 27 15.30 7.54 5.44
N LEU A 28 16.34 7.20 4.67
CA LEU A 28 16.59 5.81 4.29
C LEU A 28 16.92 4.91 5.47
N ALA A 29 17.52 5.43 6.54
CA ALA A 29 17.83 4.62 7.72
C ALA A 29 16.54 4.21 8.45
N CYS A 30 15.67 5.17 8.72
CA CYS A 30 14.36 4.90 9.31
C CYS A 30 13.47 4.04 8.38
N TYR A 31 13.55 4.25 7.05
CA TYR A 31 12.85 3.41 6.07
C TYR A 31 13.29 1.94 6.19
N ASP A 32 14.58 1.72 6.29
CA ASP A 32 15.15 0.38 6.44
C ASP A 32 14.65 -0.30 7.72
N ASP A 33 14.62 0.42 8.84
CA ASP A 33 14.10 -0.09 10.12
C ASP A 33 12.62 -0.46 10.03
N LEU A 34 11.80 0.36 9.35
CA LEU A 34 10.40 0.02 9.10
C LEU A 34 10.25 -1.26 8.26
N VAL A 35 11.05 -1.42 7.20
CA VAL A 35 11.00 -2.62 6.34
C VAL A 35 11.47 -3.86 7.11
N GLU A 36 12.52 -3.75 7.94
CA GLU A 36 12.99 -4.88 8.79
C GLU A 36 11.91 -5.34 9.77
N GLN A 37 11.11 -4.42 10.33
CA GLN A 37 9.98 -4.79 11.19
C GLN A 37 8.87 -5.53 10.39
N GLN A 38 8.62 -5.16 9.13
CA GLN A 38 7.70 -5.90 8.26
C GLN A 38 8.21 -7.33 7.99
N ILE A 39 9.51 -7.47 7.70
CA ILE A 39 10.16 -8.77 7.49
C ILE A 39 10.04 -9.64 8.75
N ALA A 40 10.36 -9.09 9.92
CA ALA A 40 10.29 -9.79 11.19
C ALA A 40 8.87 -10.28 11.53
N ALA A 41 7.85 -9.54 11.08
CA ALA A 41 6.44 -9.89 11.24
C ALA A 41 5.90 -10.88 10.18
N GLY A 42 6.73 -11.30 9.22
CA GLY A 42 6.34 -12.25 8.18
C GLY A 42 5.48 -11.66 7.05
N VAL A 43 5.60 -10.36 6.78
CA VAL A 43 4.97 -9.73 5.62
C VAL A 43 5.60 -10.28 4.35
N ASP A 44 4.79 -10.59 3.33
CA ASP A 44 5.26 -11.21 2.09
C ASP A 44 5.94 -10.22 1.14
N GLY A 45 5.51 -8.95 1.17
CA GLY A 45 6.02 -7.93 0.27
C GLY A 45 5.66 -6.50 0.65
N ILE A 46 6.23 -5.55 -0.06
CA ILE A 46 5.95 -4.12 0.12
C ILE A 46 5.63 -3.42 -1.21
N ILE A 47 4.72 -2.44 -1.16
CA ILE A 47 4.53 -1.46 -2.23
C ILE A 47 5.39 -0.24 -1.92
N VAL A 48 6.36 0.04 -2.77
CA VAL A 48 7.27 1.18 -2.65
C VAL A 48 6.69 2.39 -3.40
N GLY A 49 6.61 3.53 -2.73
CA GLY A 49 6.10 4.77 -3.32
C GLY A 49 4.62 4.72 -3.71
N GLY A 50 3.81 3.85 -3.05
CA GLY A 50 2.35 3.88 -3.15
C GLY A 50 1.76 5.14 -2.51
N THR A 51 0.43 5.25 -2.46
CA THR A 51 -0.26 6.38 -1.81
C THR A 51 0.18 6.54 -0.35
N THR A 52 0.29 5.44 0.39
CA THR A 52 0.73 5.42 1.79
C THR A 52 2.19 5.85 1.94
N GLY A 53 3.03 5.45 0.99
CA GLY A 53 4.43 5.88 0.90
C GLY A 53 4.63 7.25 0.26
N GLU A 54 3.54 8.00 0.03
CA GLU A 54 3.55 9.39 -0.46
C GLU A 54 4.26 9.57 -1.82
N GLY A 55 4.22 8.56 -2.70
CA GLY A 55 4.84 8.63 -4.03
C GLY A 55 4.36 9.81 -4.88
N GLN A 56 3.13 10.29 -4.65
CA GLN A 56 2.57 11.50 -5.30
C GLN A 56 3.24 12.81 -4.86
N LEU A 57 4.02 12.81 -3.78
CA LEU A 57 4.79 13.96 -3.28
C LEU A 57 6.28 13.87 -3.64
N MET A 58 6.69 12.83 -4.34
CA MET A 58 8.05 12.62 -4.79
C MET A 58 8.21 13.08 -6.24
N ASN A 59 9.35 13.65 -6.56
CA ASN A 59 9.78 13.66 -7.96
C ASN A 59 10.21 12.26 -8.40
N TRP A 60 10.30 12.02 -9.71
CA TRP A 60 10.64 10.69 -10.21
C TRP A 60 12.06 10.23 -9.82
N GLU A 61 13.00 11.13 -9.55
CA GLU A 61 14.35 10.77 -9.10
C GLU A 61 14.32 10.17 -7.69
N GLU A 62 13.60 10.83 -6.75
CA GLU A 62 13.39 10.29 -5.39
C GLU A 62 12.63 8.96 -5.43
N HIS A 63 11.56 8.89 -6.22
CA HIS A 63 10.70 7.72 -6.29
C HIS A 63 11.44 6.49 -6.82
N LEU A 64 12.15 6.64 -7.95
CA LEU A 64 12.91 5.56 -8.56
C LEU A 64 14.13 5.18 -7.72
N MET A 65 14.78 6.15 -7.06
CA MET A 65 15.84 5.89 -6.09
C MET A 65 15.34 5.01 -4.95
N LEU A 66 14.16 5.30 -4.38
CA LEU A 66 13.60 4.50 -3.28
C LEU A 66 13.25 3.07 -3.73
N ILE A 67 12.73 2.88 -4.95
CA ILE A 67 12.51 1.55 -5.54
C ILE A 67 13.84 0.81 -5.67
N ALA A 68 14.85 1.44 -6.25
CA ALA A 68 16.19 0.83 -6.44
C ALA A 68 16.84 0.47 -5.09
N HIS A 69 16.75 1.34 -4.08
CA HIS A 69 17.20 1.09 -2.73
C HIS A 69 16.51 -0.14 -2.11
N SER A 70 15.18 -0.20 -2.20
CA SER A 70 14.39 -1.32 -1.67
C SER A 70 14.75 -2.64 -2.35
N VAL A 71 14.93 -2.64 -3.67
CA VAL A 71 15.39 -3.81 -4.42
C VAL A 71 16.77 -4.25 -3.96
N SER A 72 17.72 -3.31 -3.90
CA SER A 72 19.11 -3.61 -3.53
C SER A 72 19.24 -4.22 -2.14
N LYS A 73 18.37 -3.80 -1.20
CA LYS A 73 18.51 -4.16 0.22
C LYS A 73 17.63 -5.32 0.66
N PHE A 74 16.47 -5.50 0.04
CA PHE A 74 15.44 -6.40 0.58
C PHE A 74 14.89 -7.44 -0.40
N SER A 75 15.25 -7.39 -1.70
CA SER A 75 14.67 -8.28 -2.72
C SER A 75 14.95 -9.77 -2.53
N ASP A 76 15.93 -10.13 -1.72
CA ASP A 76 16.19 -11.53 -1.33
C ASP A 76 15.17 -12.06 -0.31
N ARG A 77 14.55 -11.18 0.49
CA ARG A 77 13.66 -11.52 1.60
C ARG A 77 12.21 -11.11 1.40
N LEU A 78 11.95 -10.04 0.64
CA LEU A 78 10.62 -9.50 0.37
C LEU A 78 10.30 -9.41 -1.11
N LEU A 79 9.03 -9.53 -1.46
CA LEU A 79 8.50 -9.13 -2.74
C LEU A 79 8.54 -7.59 -2.83
N ILE A 80 9.24 -7.05 -3.83
CA ILE A 80 9.33 -5.61 -4.05
C ILE A 80 8.44 -5.21 -5.22
N VAL A 81 7.38 -4.48 -4.90
CA VAL A 81 6.43 -3.94 -5.89
C VAL A 81 6.62 -2.42 -6.00
N GLY A 82 7.09 -1.95 -7.14
CA GLY A 82 7.23 -0.51 -7.40
C GLY A 82 5.89 0.11 -7.82
N ASN A 83 5.45 1.19 -7.15
CA ASN A 83 4.34 1.98 -7.67
C ASN A 83 4.83 2.87 -8.81
N THR A 84 4.76 2.38 -10.03
CA THR A 84 5.23 3.09 -11.24
C THR A 84 4.10 3.67 -12.07
N GLY A 85 2.86 3.57 -11.57
CA GLY A 85 1.67 4.12 -12.23
C GLY A 85 1.66 5.64 -12.28
N SER A 86 1.20 6.18 -13.40
CA SER A 86 1.02 7.61 -13.64
C SER A 86 -0.23 7.83 -14.51
N ASN A 87 -0.82 9.02 -14.43
CA ASN A 87 -1.86 9.44 -15.38
C ASN A 87 -1.29 9.78 -16.77
N ASN A 88 0.04 9.82 -16.91
CA ASN A 88 0.75 9.97 -18.16
C ASN A 88 1.39 8.64 -18.56
N THR A 89 0.84 7.97 -19.57
CA THR A 89 1.30 6.65 -20.03
C THR A 89 2.81 6.64 -20.33
N ARG A 90 3.37 7.72 -20.90
CA ARG A 90 4.80 7.80 -21.22
C ARG A 90 5.67 7.78 -19.95
N GLU A 91 5.24 8.46 -18.90
CA GLU A 91 5.94 8.46 -17.61
C GLU A 91 5.81 7.09 -16.93
N ALA A 92 4.61 6.52 -16.91
CA ALA A 92 4.38 5.19 -16.36
C ALA A 92 5.26 4.12 -17.06
N ILE A 93 5.38 4.16 -18.41
CA ILE A 93 6.26 3.27 -19.17
C ILE A 93 7.71 3.43 -18.69
N LYS A 94 8.25 4.65 -18.69
CA LYS A 94 9.64 4.92 -18.30
C LYS A 94 9.94 4.47 -16.88
N ALA A 95 9.02 4.78 -15.93
CA ALA A 95 9.18 4.39 -14.55
C ALA A 95 9.13 2.86 -14.38
N THR A 96 8.26 2.18 -15.12
CA THR A 96 8.11 0.73 -15.08
C THR A 96 9.34 0.03 -15.68
N GLU A 97 9.83 0.50 -16.82
CA GLU A 97 11.07 0.00 -17.45
C GLU A 97 12.27 0.16 -16.50
N TYR A 98 12.41 1.33 -15.86
CA TYR A 98 13.47 1.57 -14.89
C TYR A 98 13.34 0.64 -13.67
N GLY A 99 12.14 0.52 -13.11
CA GLY A 99 11.89 -0.35 -11.96
C GLY A 99 12.28 -1.81 -12.25
N PHE A 100 11.90 -2.34 -13.41
CA PHE A 100 12.31 -3.70 -13.80
C PHE A 100 13.81 -3.80 -14.09
N ALA A 101 14.42 -2.78 -14.68
CA ALA A 101 15.86 -2.74 -14.90
C ALA A 101 16.66 -2.76 -13.59
N THR A 102 16.11 -2.22 -12.50
CA THR A 102 16.71 -2.31 -11.15
C THR A 102 16.40 -3.61 -10.42
N GLY A 103 15.46 -4.42 -10.91
CA GLY A 103 15.15 -5.75 -10.39
C GLY A 103 13.92 -5.83 -9.49
N MET A 104 12.97 -4.89 -9.55
CA MET A 104 11.68 -5.05 -8.86
C MET A 104 10.94 -6.30 -9.39
N ASP A 105 10.13 -6.92 -8.54
CA ASP A 105 9.41 -8.15 -8.88
C ASP A 105 8.13 -7.87 -9.68
N ALA A 106 7.44 -6.77 -9.35
CA ALA A 106 6.19 -6.37 -9.98
C ALA A 106 6.00 -4.85 -9.95
N ALA A 107 5.10 -4.36 -10.81
CA ALA A 107 4.63 -2.98 -10.79
C ALA A 107 3.23 -2.89 -10.17
N LEU A 108 2.92 -1.80 -9.47
CA LEU A 108 1.55 -1.39 -9.16
C LEU A 108 1.15 -0.26 -10.12
N GLN A 109 0.10 -0.50 -10.91
CA GLN A 109 -0.38 0.42 -11.94
C GLN A 109 -1.75 0.97 -11.56
N ILE A 110 -1.79 2.23 -11.14
CA ILE A 110 -3.03 2.93 -10.81
C ILE A 110 -3.76 3.35 -12.10
N ASN A 111 -5.10 3.35 -12.07
CA ASN A 111 -5.90 3.95 -13.13
C ASN A 111 -5.49 5.41 -13.38
N PRO A 112 -5.33 5.86 -14.64
CA PRO A 112 -5.09 7.27 -14.93
C PRO A 112 -6.07 8.18 -14.20
N TYR A 113 -5.55 9.07 -13.37
CA TYR A 113 -6.31 9.93 -12.48
C TYR A 113 -6.38 11.37 -12.98
N TYR A 114 -7.30 12.17 -12.42
CA TYR A 114 -7.56 13.57 -12.71
C TYR A 114 -8.17 13.81 -14.10
N GLY A 115 -7.45 13.51 -15.17
CA GLY A 115 -7.81 13.85 -16.55
C GLY A 115 -8.75 12.88 -17.24
N ARG A 116 -9.53 12.07 -16.55
CA ARG A 116 -10.46 11.04 -17.08
C ARG A 116 -10.33 10.76 -18.58
N THR A 117 -10.20 9.51 -18.96
CA THR A 117 -10.10 9.12 -20.39
C THR A 117 -11.21 8.13 -20.76
N SER A 118 -11.32 7.82 -22.05
CA SER A 118 -12.26 6.80 -22.55
C SER A 118 -11.85 5.38 -22.08
N LEU A 119 -12.81 4.45 -22.07
CA LEU A 119 -12.54 3.05 -21.78
C LEU A 119 -11.47 2.45 -22.71
N ALA A 120 -11.48 2.84 -23.99
CA ALA A 120 -10.45 2.43 -24.93
C ALA A 120 -9.06 2.97 -24.55
N GLY A 121 -8.99 4.23 -24.08
CA GLY A 121 -7.74 4.84 -23.60
C GLY A 121 -7.21 4.15 -22.35
N VAL A 122 -8.09 3.78 -21.40
CA VAL A 122 -7.71 3.02 -20.21
C VAL A 122 -7.15 1.65 -20.58
N LYS A 123 -7.84 0.91 -21.46
CA LYS A 123 -7.38 -0.42 -21.91
C LYS A 123 -6.02 -0.34 -22.61
N GLU A 124 -5.83 0.63 -23.49
CA GLU A 124 -4.55 0.82 -24.20
C GLU A 124 -3.42 1.19 -23.23
N HIS A 125 -3.71 2.08 -22.25
CA HIS A 125 -2.77 2.44 -21.20
C HIS A 125 -2.25 1.20 -20.45
N PHE A 126 -3.13 0.36 -19.94
CA PHE A 126 -2.74 -0.82 -19.19
C PHE A 126 -2.09 -1.91 -20.06
N ASN A 127 -2.55 -2.12 -21.29
CA ASN A 127 -1.90 -3.07 -22.20
C ASN A 127 -0.43 -2.72 -22.41
N ARG A 128 -0.12 -1.45 -22.68
CA ARG A 128 1.28 -1.00 -22.84
C ARG A 128 2.13 -1.18 -21.60
N LEU A 129 1.55 -1.10 -20.41
CA LEU A 129 2.28 -1.31 -19.16
C LEU A 129 2.47 -2.81 -18.88
N LEU A 130 1.48 -3.62 -19.18
CA LEU A 130 1.56 -5.08 -19.09
C LEU A 130 2.56 -5.66 -20.09
N ASP A 131 2.74 -5.06 -21.28
CA ASP A 131 3.77 -5.46 -22.25
C ASP A 131 5.20 -5.36 -21.68
N ILE A 132 5.42 -4.56 -20.62
CA ILE A 132 6.76 -4.35 -20.03
C ILE A 132 7.08 -5.45 -19.00
N GLY A 133 6.11 -5.88 -18.21
CA GLY A 133 6.33 -6.88 -17.16
C GLY A 133 5.18 -7.05 -16.18
N PRO A 134 5.33 -7.94 -15.18
CA PRO A 134 4.28 -8.30 -14.24
C PRO A 134 3.71 -7.09 -13.48
N ALA A 135 2.38 -6.94 -13.49
CA ALA A 135 1.73 -5.82 -12.81
C ALA A 135 0.43 -6.17 -12.12
N PHE A 136 0.23 -5.54 -10.95
CA PHE A 136 -1.08 -5.37 -10.32
C PHE A 136 -1.77 -4.16 -10.93
N ILE A 137 -3.04 -4.29 -11.26
CA ILE A 137 -3.88 -3.16 -11.65
C ILE A 137 -4.58 -2.63 -10.39
N TYR A 138 -4.50 -1.32 -10.15
CA TYR A 138 -5.06 -0.71 -8.95
C TYR A 138 -6.34 0.05 -9.27
N ASN A 139 -7.47 -0.48 -8.80
CA ASN A 139 -8.78 0.16 -8.88
C ASN A 139 -9.09 0.91 -7.57
N VAL A 140 -9.20 2.22 -7.64
CA VAL A 140 -9.54 3.09 -6.51
C VAL A 140 -10.32 4.31 -6.99
N ALA A 141 -11.55 4.09 -7.40
CA ALA A 141 -12.41 5.10 -8.02
C ALA A 141 -12.54 6.39 -7.20
N GLY A 142 -12.55 6.29 -5.86
CA GLY A 142 -12.60 7.44 -4.95
C GLY A 142 -11.41 8.40 -5.09
N ARG A 143 -10.24 7.93 -5.60
CA ARG A 143 -9.05 8.75 -5.82
C ARG A 143 -8.87 9.15 -7.27
N THR A 144 -9.17 8.23 -8.19
CA THR A 144 -8.92 8.44 -9.62
C THR A 144 -10.08 9.14 -10.32
N GLY A 145 -11.26 9.11 -9.71
CA GLY A 145 -12.48 9.65 -10.28
C GLY A 145 -13.08 8.79 -11.41
N GLN A 146 -12.51 7.59 -11.64
CA GLN A 146 -12.99 6.65 -12.65
C GLN A 146 -12.84 5.21 -12.14
N ASP A 147 -13.91 4.43 -12.17
CA ASP A 147 -13.91 3.01 -11.79
C ASP A 147 -13.40 2.13 -12.94
N LEU A 148 -12.63 1.10 -12.59
CA LEU A 148 -12.23 0.02 -13.50
C LEU A 148 -13.24 -1.12 -13.37
N THR A 149 -14.30 -1.03 -14.16
CA THR A 149 -15.38 -2.01 -14.18
C THR A 149 -14.95 -3.37 -14.77
N PRO A 150 -15.69 -4.46 -14.55
CA PRO A 150 -15.33 -5.79 -15.07
C PRO A 150 -15.06 -5.83 -16.57
N ASP A 151 -15.78 -5.06 -17.38
CA ASP A 151 -15.57 -4.97 -18.83
C ASP A 151 -14.21 -4.36 -19.25
N ILE A 152 -13.50 -3.73 -18.28
CA ILE A 152 -12.12 -3.27 -18.44
C ILE A 152 -11.14 -4.32 -17.93
N ILE A 153 -11.37 -4.85 -16.72
CA ILE A 153 -10.43 -5.76 -16.05
C ILE A 153 -10.39 -7.14 -16.69
N GLU A 154 -11.55 -7.74 -17.02
CA GLU A 154 -11.61 -9.10 -17.57
C GLU A 154 -10.82 -9.28 -18.87
N PRO A 155 -10.86 -8.34 -19.84
CA PRO A 155 -9.98 -8.43 -21.01
C PRO A 155 -8.48 -8.31 -20.66
N LEU A 156 -8.11 -7.42 -19.70
CA LEU A 156 -6.73 -7.22 -19.26
C LEU A 156 -6.20 -8.45 -18.52
N ALA A 157 -7.05 -9.16 -17.78
CA ALA A 157 -6.69 -10.37 -17.04
C ALA A 157 -6.21 -11.54 -17.94
N LYS A 158 -6.42 -11.45 -19.25
CA LYS A 158 -5.92 -12.43 -20.23
C LYS A 158 -4.45 -12.19 -20.61
N HIS A 159 -3.88 -11.06 -20.22
CA HIS A 159 -2.49 -10.74 -20.50
C HIS A 159 -1.56 -11.59 -19.62
N GLU A 160 -0.48 -12.12 -20.19
CA GLU A 160 0.46 -13.03 -19.49
C GLU A 160 1.13 -12.38 -18.27
N ASN A 161 1.31 -11.05 -18.28
CA ASN A 161 1.91 -10.28 -17.19
C ASN A 161 0.89 -9.70 -16.20
N PHE A 162 -0.40 -10.02 -16.35
CA PHE A 162 -1.40 -9.59 -15.39
C PHE A 162 -1.32 -10.46 -14.13
N ILE A 163 -0.97 -9.85 -12.98
CA ILE A 163 -0.92 -10.54 -11.69
C ILE A 163 -2.33 -10.63 -11.10
N GLY A 164 -3.02 -9.51 -11.02
CA GLY A 164 -4.34 -9.38 -10.40
C GLY A 164 -4.72 -7.93 -10.15
N VAL A 165 -5.78 -7.74 -9.37
CA VAL A 165 -6.32 -6.42 -9.03
C VAL A 165 -6.10 -6.11 -7.55
N LYS A 166 -5.56 -4.91 -7.26
CA LYS A 166 -5.79 -4.28 -5.96
C LYS A 166 -7.14 -3.58 -6.03
N GLU A 167 -8.15 -4.10 -5.34
CA GLU A 167 -9.54 -3.63 -5.46
C GLU A 167 -9.99 -2.88 -4.22
N CYS A 168 -10.50 -1.66 -4.42
CA CYS A 168 -11.11 -0.84 -3.37
C CYS A 168 -12.63 -0.63 -3.56
N GLY A 169 -13.24 -1.35 -4.50
CA GLY A 169 -14.68 -1.30 -4.77
C GLY A 169 -15.53 -2.24 -3.91
N GLY A 170 -14.92 -2.87 -2.88
CA GLY A 170 -15.60 -3.71 -1.90
C GLY A 170 -15.62 -5.21 -2.24
N ASN A 171 -16.04 -6.01 -1.26
CA ASN A 171 -15.95 -7.46 -1.28
C ASN A 171 -16.84 -8.13 -2.34
N GLU A 172 -17.97 -7.52 -2.72
CA GLU A 172 -18.80 -8.03 -3.82
C GLU A 172 -18.04 -8.03 -5.16
N ARG A 173 -17.24 -6.99 -5.41
CA ARG A 173 -16.41 -6.89 -6.60
C ARG A 173 -15.28 -7.92 -6.59
N ILE A 174 -14.65 -8.12 -5.44
CA ILE A 174 -13.63 -9.16 -5.23
C ILE A 174 -14.22 -10.54 -5.49
N ALA A 175 -15.37 -10.88 -4.90
CA ALA A 175 -16.05 -12.14 -5.10
C ALA A 175 -16.39 -12.41 -6.60
N HIS A 176 -16.81 -11.35 -7.31
CA HIS A 176 -17.05 -11.45 -8.74
C HIS A 176 -15.79 -11.83 -9.52
N TYR A 177 -14.66 -11.16 -9.27
CA TYR A 177 -13.40 -11.43 -9.95
C TYR A 177 -12.84 -12.82 -9.63
N GLU A 178 -12.86 -13.22 -8.35
CA GLU A 178 -12.40 -14.56 -7.95
C GLU A 178 -13.22 -15.69 -8.60
N GLN A 179 -14.54 -15.51 -8.79
CA GLN A 179 -15.39 -16.46 -9.53
C GLN A 179 -15.01 -16.57 -11.01
N GLN A 180 -14.39 -15.55 -11.58
CA GLN A 180 -13.85 -15.54 -12.95
C GLN A 180 -12.39 -16.00 -13.02
N GLY A 181 -11.79 -16.41 -11.90
CA GLY A 181 -10.38 -16.81 -11.82
C GLY A 181 -9.41 -15.64 -11.92
N ILE A 182 -9.87 -14.42 -11.62
CA ILE A 182 -9.06 -13.20 -11.59
C ILE A 182 -8.62 -12.93 -10.15
N ALA A 183 -7.32 -13.03 -9.90
CA ALA A 183 -6.75 -12.85 -8.60
C ALA A 183 -6.98 -11.41 -8.07
N CYS A 184 -7.40 -11.29 -6.80
CA CYS A 184 -7.65 -10.01 -6.14
C CYS A 184 -6.95 -9.89 -4.80
N TRP A 185 -6.49 -8.68 -4.51
CA TRP A 185 -6.09 -8.23 -3.17
C TRP A 185 -6.99 -7.10 -2.73
N SER A 186 -7.55 -7.20 -1.52
CA SER A 186 -8.28 -6.06 -0.96
C SER A 186 -7.37 -4.84 -0.83
N GLY A 187 -7.87 -3.68 -1.18
CA GLY A 187 -7.23 -2.41 -0.88
C GLY A 187 -7.82 -1.71 0.35
N ASN A 188 -8.81 -2.34 1.01
CA ASN A 188 -9.53 -1.86 2.19
C ASN A 188 -9.22 -2.78 3.37
N ASP A 189 -8.54 -2.25 4.38
CA ASP A 189 -8.07 -3.04 5.53
C ASP A 189 -9.22 -3.58 6.39
N ASP A 190 -10.27 -2.80 6.58
CA ASP A 190 -11.46 -3.14 7.36
C ASP A 190 -12.30 -4.27 6.73
N GLU A 191 -12.20 -4.47 5.42
CA GLU A 191 -12.86 -5.53 4.67
C GLU A 191 -11.94 -6.74 4.39
N ALA A 192 -10.63 -6.62 4.66
CA ALA A 192 -9.61 -7.57 4.19
C ALA A 192 -9.78 -8.98 4.76
N HIS A 193 -10.17 -9.12 6.03
CA HIS A 193 -10.44 -10.40 6.67
C HIS A 193 -11.53 -11.18 5.93
N ASP A 194 -12.67 -10.53 5.68
CA ASP A 194 -13.80 -11.16 4.97
C ASP A 194 -13.46 -11.38 3.48
N ALA A 195 -12.74 -10.43 2.87
CA ALA A 195 -12.22 -10.62 1.51
C ALA A 195 -11.43 -11.93 1.41
N ARG A 196 -10.52 -12.18 2.37
CA ARG A 196 -9.63 -13.34 2.39
C ARG A 196 -10.38 -14.64 2.67
N HIS A 197 -11.17 -14.68 3.74
CA HIS A 197 -11.70 -15.94 4.29
C HIS A 197 -13.12 -16.28 3.81
N ILE A 198 -13.88 -15.29 3.33
CA ILE A 198 -15.25 -15.48 2.84
C ILE A 198 -15.31 -15.37 1.31
N HIS A 199 -14.57 -14.44 0.73
CA HIS A 199 -14.65 -14.12 -0.70
C HIS A 199 -13.45 -14.65 -1.51
N ASN A 200 -12.53 -15.41 -0.89
CA ASN A 200 -11.36 -16.08 -1.49
C ASN A 200 -10.33 -15.11 -2.11
N ALA A 201 -10.28 -13.86 -1.69
CA ALA A 201 -9.23 -12.95 -2.13
C ALA A 201 -7.84 -13.56 -1.85
N HIS A 202 -6.88 -13.28 -2.71
CA HIS A 202 -5.49 -13.72 -2.52
C HIS A 202 -4.86 -13.09 -1.27
N GLY A 203 -5.32 -11.91 -0.88
CA GLY A 203 -4.84 -11.24 0.32
C GLY A 203 -5.24 -9.78 0.38
N VAL A 204 -4.35 -8.97 0.93
CA VAL A 204 -4.52 -7.53 1.11
C VAL A 204 -3.25 -6.77 0.73
N ILE A 205 -3.43 -5.56 0.19
CA ILE A 205 -2.37 -4.56 0.09
C ILE A 205 -2.70 -3.48 1.13
N SER A 206 -2.12 -3.61 2.31
CA SER A 206 -2.55 -3.01 3.57
C SER A 206 -1.87 -1.68 3.88
N VAL A 207 -2.60 -0.80 4.55
CA VAL A 207 -2.12 0.39 5.26
C VAL A 207 -1.83 0.07 6.73
N THR A 208 -2.76 -0.61 7.39
CA THR A 208 -2.72 -0.93 8.83
C THR A 208 -1.52 -1.79 9.21
N SER A 209 -1.04 -2.64 8.30
CA SER A 209 0.17 -3.44 8.52
C SER A 209 1.45 -2.61 8.74
N ASN A 210 1.46 -1.30 8.41
CA ASN A 210 2.57 -0.43 8.79
C ASN A 210 2.74 -0.31 10.31
N ILE A 211 1.66 -0.40 11.09
CA ILE A 211 1.71 -0.20 12.54
C ILE A 211 1.53 -1.49 13.34
N ILE A 212 0.78 -2.48 12.81
CA ILE A 212 0.52 -3.77 13.47
C ILE A 212 0.74 -4.96 12.53
N PRO A 213 1.95 -5.10 11.92
CA PRO A 213 2.16 -6.09 10.87
C PRO A 213 1.93 -7.53 11.34
N GLY A 214 2.33 -7.88 12.57
CA GLY A 214 2.17 -9.23 13.12
C GLY A 214 0.72 -9.61 13.35
N LEU A 215 -0.10 -8.71 13.88
CA LEU A 215 -1.55 -8.94 14.05
C LEU A 215 -2.26 -9.02 12.70
N PHE A 216 -1.83 -8.20 11.73
CA PHE A 216 -2.39 -8.24 10.39
C PHE A 216 -2.00 -9.52 9.64
N ARG A 217 -0.77 -10.05 9.89
CA ARG A 217 -0.34 -11.37 9.41
C ARG A 217 -1.28 -12.48 9.92
N GLN A 218 -1.60 -12.47 11.22
CA GLN A 218 -2.53 -13.44 11.82
C GLN A 218 -3.92 -13.38 11.14
N LEU A 219 -4.44 -12.18 10.88
CA LEU A 219 -5.73 -12.01 10.17
C LEU A 219 -5.73 -12.58 8.76
N MET A 220 -4.57 -12.56 8.08
CA MET A 220 -4.48 -13.10 6.71
C MET A 220 -4.25 -14.61 6.69
N ASP A 221 -3.62 -15.17 7.71
CA ASP A 221 -3.33 -16.60 7.79
C ASP A 221 -4.51 -17.42 8.29
N GLU A 222 -5.30 -16.88 9.22
CA GLU A 222 -6.38 -17.59 9.90
C GLU A 222 -7.66 -16.75 9.94
N GLN A 223 -8.80 -17.42 9.75
CA GLN A 223 -10.10 -16.80 10.02
C GLN A 223 -10.25 -16.59 11.52
N ASN A 224 -10.16 -15.33 11.96
CA ASN A 224 -10.23 -14.94 13.35
C ASN A 224 -11.13 -13.74 13.54
N ASP A 225 -12.45 -14.01 13.61
CA ASP A 225 -13.49 -12.99 13.74
C ASP A 225 -13.34 -12.17 15.03
N THR A 226 -12.82 -12.79 16.11
CA THR A 226 -12.60 -12.09 17.38
C THR A 226 -11.48 -11.06 17.27
N LEU A 227 -10.34 -11.43 16.65
CA LEU A 227 -9.25 -10.51 16.43
C LEU A 227 -9.66 -9.43 15.43
N ASN A 228 -10.35 -9.80 14.36
CA ASN A 228 -10.87 -8.85 13.38
C ASN A 228 -11.75 -7.80 14.05
N ALA A 229 -12.75 -8.22 14.84
CA ALA A 229 -13.63 -7.31 15.56
C ALA A 229 -12.87 -6.39 16.54
N LYS A 230 -11.83 -6.90 17.20
CA LYS A 230 -10.96 -6.10 18.11
C LYS A 230 -10.22 -5.01 17.36
N LEU A 231 -9.76 -5.27 16.12
CA LEU A 231 -8.95 -4.33 15.34
C LEU A 231 -9.77 -3.35 14.48
N GLN A 232 -11.07 -3.61 14.26
CA GLN A 232 -11.94 -2.74 13.46
C GLN A 232 -11.93 -1.26 13.91
N PRO A 233 -11.98 -0.91 15.21
CA PRO A 233 -11.90 0.50 15.61
C PRO A 233 -10.60 1.20 15.19
N LEU A 234 -9.46 0.52 15.31
CA LEU A 234 -8.17 1.04 14.86
C LEU A 234 -8.14 1.21 13.33
N MET A 235 -8.58 0.19 12.59
CA MET A 235 -8.65 0.26 11.13
C MET A 235 -9.55 1.41 10.67
N GLY A 236 -10.74 1.58 11.26
CA GLY A 236 -11.62 2.70 10.95
C GLY A 236 -11.00 4.06 11.27
N TRP A 237 -10.28 4.18 12.40
CA TRP A 237 -9.59 5.41 12.76
C TRP A 237 -8.43 5.74 11.80
N LEU A 238 -7.70 4.75 11.30
CA LEU A 238 -6.63 4.95 10.32
C LEU A 238 -7.13 5.52 8.97
N PHE A 239 -8.43 5.51 8.75
CA PHE A 239 -9.09 6.10 7.59
C PHE A 239 -10.07 7.23 7.94
N CYS A 240 -9.98 7.82 9.15
CA CYS A 240 -10.80 8.97 9.55
C CYS A 240 -10.50 10.24 8.75
N GLU A 241 -9.32 10.31 8.15
CA GLU A 241 -8.90 11.28 7.14
C GLU A 241 -8.34 10.54 5.92
N PRO A 242 -8.21 11.20 4.77
CA PRO A 242 -7.63 10.55 3.59
C PRO A 242 -6.25 9.94 3.88
N ASN A 243 -6.08 8.63 3.60
CA ASN A 243 -4.77 7.99 3.70
C ASN A 243 -3.74 8.76 2.84
N PRO A 244 -2.53 9.09 3.37
CA PRO A 244 -1.86 8.49 4.52
C PRO A 244 -1.86 9.32 5.82
N ILE A 245 -2.74 10.30 5.99
CA ILE A 245 -2.66 11.26 7.11
C ILE A 245 -2.66 10.54 8.48
N ALA A 246 -3.63 9.65 8.71
CA ALA A 246 -3.77 8.99 10.00
C ALA A 246 -2.65 7.98 10.27
N ILE A 247 -2.25 7.17 9.31
CA ILE A 247 -1.13 6.23 9.50
C ILE A 247 0.20 6.95 9.71
N ASN A 248 0.44 8.07 9.01
CA ASN A 248 1.63 8.90 9.26
C ASN A 248 1.62 9.43 10.69
N THR A 249 0.48 9.98 11.13
CA THR A 249 0.32 10.47 12.51
C THR A 249 0.54 9.32 13.52
N ALA A 250 -0.03 8.14 13.29
CA ALA A 250 0.10 6.98 14.16
C ALA A 250 1.57 6.55 14.35
N LEU A 251 2.33 6.43 13.25
CA LEU A 251 3.74 6.05 13.30
C LEU A 251 4.61 7.11 13.99
N MET A 252 4.25 8.39 13.91
CA MET A 252 4.89 9.45 14.67
C MET A 252 4.52 9.38 16.16
N MET A 253 3.26 9.09 16.49
CA MET A 253 2.80 8.91 17.87
C MET A 253 3.50 7.74 18.57
N THR A 254 3.88 6.70 17.83
CA THR A 254 4.66 5.56 18.35
C THR A 254 6.18 5.78 18.31
N GLY A 255 6.65 6.94 17.85
CA GLY A 255 8.07 7.23 17.70
C GLY A 255 8.78 6.41 16.62
N ALA A 256 8.04 5.67 15.80
CA ALA A 256 8.60 4.85 14.72
C ALA A 256 9.23 5.70 13.60
N VAL A 257 8.75 6.93 13.41
CA VAL A 257 9.26 7.87 12.41
C VAL A 257 9.35 9.29 12.99
N ASN A 258 10.21 10.14 12.43
CA ASN A 258 10.26 11.55 12.80
C ASN A 258 8.93 12.26 12.49
N PRO A 259 8.53 13.27 13.29
CA PRO A 259 7.28 14.02 13.11
C PRO A 259 7.39 15.04 11.96
N VAL A 260 7.67 14.55 10.75
CA VAL A 260 7.86 15.35 9.54
C VAL A 260 6.79 15.01 8.52
N PHE A 261 6.03 16.03 8.09
CA PHE A 261 5.06 15.93 7.00
C PHE A 261 5.53 16.70 5.79
N ARG A 262 5.42 16.11 4.62
CA ARG A 262 5.48 16.84 3.34
C ARG A 262 4.11 17.38 3.01
N LEU A 263 4.01 18.69 2.77
CA LEU A 263 2.75 19.32 2.34
C LEU A 263 2.28 18.74 0.99
N PRO A 264 0.97 18.63 0.79
CA PRO A 264 -0.15 19.23 1.55
C PRO A 264 -0.62 18.41 2.77
N TYR A 265 0.04 17.32 3.13
CA TYR A 265 -0.36 16.56 4.31
C TYR A 265 0.09 17.24 5.60
N VAL A 266 -0.79 17.15 6.59
CA VAL A 266 -0.60 17.65 7.95
C VAL A 266 -1.06 16.58 8.94
N PRO A 267 -0.63 16.61 10.21
CA PRO A 267 -1.07 15.62 11.19
C PRO A 267 -2.57 15.71 11.48
N LEU A 268 -3.12 14.63 12.02
CA LEU A 268 -4.44 14.64 12.65
C LEU A 268 -4.53 15.70 13.73
N THR A 269 -5.73 16.24 13.95
CA THR A 269 -6.00 17.14 15.08
C THR A 269 -5.77 16.43 16.43
N SER A 270 -5.47 17.19 17.48
CA SER A 270 -5.25 16.63 18.82
C SER A 270 -6.42 15.76 19.29
N ALA A 271 -7.67 16.15 18.99
CA ALA A 271 -8.85 15.35 19.31
C ALA A 271 -8.90 14.01 18.56
N GLN A 272 -8.51 13.97 17.29
CA GLN A 272 -8.41 12.73 16.52
C GLN A 272 -7.25 11.85 17.01
N GLN A 273 -6.12 12.47 17.41
CA GLN A 273 -5.00 11.76 18.02
C GLN A 273 -5.37 11.10 19.36
N GLU A 274 -6.14 11.78 20.23
CA GLU A 274 -6.62 11.22 21.50
C GLU A 274 -7.45 9.94 21.30
N ILE A 275 -8.28 9.89 20.24
CA ILE A 275 -9.05 8.69 19.89
C ILE A 275 -8.10 7.56 19.47
N GLY A 276 -7.16 7.83 18.58
CA GLY A 276 -6.19 6.84 18.11
C GLY A 276 -5.24 6.35 19.20
N LEU A 277 -4.85 7.25 20.11
CA LEU A 277 -4.05 6.91 21.28
C LEU A 277 -4.74 5.82 22.13
N GLY A 278 -6.06 5.92 22.30
CA GLY A 278 -6.85 4.89 22.98
C GLY A 278 -6.73 3.55 22.28
N TYR A 279 -7.01 3.49 20.99
CA TYR A 279 -6.98 2.23 20.22
C TYR A 279 -5.59 1.59 20.14
N ILE A 280 -4.53 2.39 19.91
CA ILE A 280 -3.17 1.88 19.83
C ILE A 280 -2.70 1.34 21.19
N ASN A 281 -2.97 2.06 22.27
CA ASN A 281 -2.52 1.69 23.62
C ASN A 281 -3.35 0.56 24.28
N GLU A 282 -4.45 0.12 23.67
CA GLU A 282 -5.16 -1.13 24.02
C GLU A 282 -4.46 -2.39 23.49
N LEU A 283 -3.49 -2.22 22.57
CA LEU A 283 -2.69 -3.32 22.04
C LEU A 283 -1.44 -3.52 22.89
N ASP A 284 -0.88 -4.72 22.82
CA ASP A 284 0.43 -4.97 23.43
C ASP A 284 1.52 -4.21 22.66
N VAL A 285 2.47 -3.60 23.37
CA VAL A 285 3.59 -2.89 22.74
C VAL A 285 4.39 -3.80 21.79
N ALA A 286 4.46 -5.09 22.09
CA ALA A 286 5.12 -6.05 21.22
C ALA A 286 4.42 -6.25 19.86
N ASP A 287 3.15 -5.88 19.74
CA ASP A 287 2.37 -6.01 18.51
C ASP A 287 2.43 -4.76 17.62
N ILE A 288 2.96 -3.64 18.13
CA ILE A 288 3.01 -2.37 17.40
C ILE A 288 4.41 -2.03 16.91
N VAL A 289 4.49 -1.34 15.78
CA VAL A 289 5.73 -0.77 15.26
C VAL A 289 6.06 0.51 16.05
N GLY A 290 7.24 0.56 16.65
CA GLY A 290 7.67 1.64 17.54
C GLY A 290 7.45 1.31 19.02
N GLU A 291 7.10 2.35 19.78
CA GLU A 291 6.91 2.29 21.21
C GLU A 291 5.44 2.56 21.61
N LYS A 292 5.16 2.63 22.91
CA LYS A 292 3.86 3.06 23.41
C LYS A 292 3.50 4.43 22.86
N ALA A 293 2.33 4.54 22.22
CA ALA A 293 1.91 5.76 21.54
C ALA A 293 1.75 6.94 22.55
N GLN A 294 2.13 8.12 22.09
CA GLN A 294 1.98 9.40 22.79
C GLN A 294 1.40 10.45 21.84
N LEU A 295 0.72 11.46 22.37
CA LEU A 295 0.27 12.59 21.58
C LEU A 295 1.48 13.36 21.03
N LEU A 296 1.37 13.83 19.79
CA LEU A 296 2.39 14.70 19.21
C LEU A 296 2.30 16.09 19.84
N ASP A 297 3.44 16.64 20.25
CA ASP A 297 3.52 18.08 20.57
C ASP A 297 3.55 18.85 19.23
N GLU A 298 2.62 19.78 19.04
CA GLU A 298 2.55 20.62 17.84
C GLU A 298 3.86 21.36 17.52
N LYS A 299 4.69 21.62 18.56
CA LYS A 299 5.98 22.29 18.39
C LYS A 299 7.03 21.40 17.74
N ASP A 300 6.89 20.08 17.86
CA ASP A 300 7.82 19.10 17.31
C ASP A 300 7.48 18.71 15.88
N VAL A 301 6.25 19.02 15.42
CA VAL A 301 5.79 18.74 14.06
C VAL A 301 6.45 19.68 13.06
N ILE A 302 7.09 19.09 12.06
CA ILE A 302 7.78 19.80 10.99
C ILE A 302 6.99 19.65 9.69
N LEU A 303 6.60 20.77 9.08
CA LEU A 303 5.97 20.81 7.77
C LEU A 303 7.01 21.21 6.70
N ARG A 304 7.07 20.48 5.59
CA ARG A 304 8.00 20.70 4.48
C ARG A 304 7.25 20.81 3.14
#